data_ea8bcc0ab7b290554c12dbb8de4ef5fc
#
_entry.id   ea8bcc0ab7b290554c12dbb8de4ef5fc
#
_cell.length_a   1.000
_cell.length_b   1.000
_cell.length_c   1.000
_cell.angle_alpha   90.00
_cell.angle_beta   90.00
_cell.angle_gamma   90.00
#
_symmetry.space_group_name_H-M   'P 1'
#
loop_
_entity.id
_entity.type
_entity.pdbx_description
1 polymer ?
#
loop_
_entity_poly.entity_id
_entity_poly.type
_entity_poly.pdbx_seq_one_letter_code
_entity_poly.pdbx_strand_id
1 'polypeptide(L)'
;MPFTASVISAKEWGARPPKEWPEQTRPQYIVVHHTATPNPPNDLSQGTLPGAKNLAKSIQTAHMNGFGWNDSGHNFLNTTGGFLLEGRQGSLDAIKQGRCVRSAHAGTTTGNESPGIENEGTFNTYQMNANQWNSLVDLCVSICSSCKIDPDNIKGHRDFIETQCPGDWLYSQLPRLRSDVRNRLDPAPPTNDPNLREGATGAKVKELQQLLKAKGFNPGPFDGIFGPSTLKAVISFQRFNGLDPDGVVGPLTWKLLRSTPTAKATSTVAVNVVETYKYYRGLPHQDEAIAWLQEQVSKQVLEEFSQKWRNMPSQPFLPLQEGAVGPEVKQIQERLQQLGFNPGPIDGVFGAGTKAAVIAFQKSKGLYADGIVGDKTWMTINLS
;
A
#
# COMPACT_ATOMS: atom_id res chain seq x y z
N MET A 1 -6.57 -23.96 8.02
CA MET A 1 -5.87 -24.91 7.13
C MET A 1 -4.43 -25.03 7.61
N PRO A 2 -3.75 -26.17 7.41
CA PRO A 2 -2.34 -26.30 7.75
C PRO A 2 -1.47 -25.42 6.83
N PHE A 3 -0.22 -25.24 7.20
CA PHE A 3 0.79 -24.60 6.35
C PHE A 3 1.02 -25.42 5.08
N THR A 4 0.88 -24.84 3.89
CA THR A 4 0.90 -25.56 2.61
C THR A 4 1.97 -25.07 1.64
N ALA A 5 2.58 -23.89 1.86
CA ALA A 5 3.63 -23.37 1.00
C ALA A 5 4.87 -24.29 1.00
N SER A 6 5.44 -24.50 -0.19
CA SER A 6 6.69 -25.28 -0.33
C SER A 6 7.87 -24.36 -0.01
N VAL A 7 8.42 -24.46 1.19
CA VAL A 7 9.55 -23.66 1.66
C VAL A 7 10.76 -24.56 1.88
N ILE A 8 11.87 -24.19 1.27
CA ILE A 8 13.18 -24.83 1.43
C ILE A 8 13.73 -24.39 2.78
N SER A 9 13.92 -25.36 3.69
CA SER A 9 14.43 -25.08 5.03
C SER A 9 15.86 -24.54 5.01
N ALA A 10 16.24 -23.86 6.09
CA ALA A 10 17.58 -23.35 6.28
C ALA A 10 18.64 -24.48 6.17
N LYS A 11 18.32 -25.67 6.69
CA LYS A 11 19.17 -26.86 6.56
C LYS A 11 19.37 -27.30 5.11
N GLU A 12 18.30 -27.27 4.27
CA GLU A 12 18.35 -27.74 2.88
C GLU A 12 19.14 -26.81 1.96
N TRP A 13 19.18 -25.52 2.26
CA TRP A 13 20.05 -24.62 1.51
C TRP A 13 21.45 -24.44 2.11
N GLY A 14 21.72 -25.08 3.26
CA GLY A 14 23.03 -25.10 3.88
C GLY A 14 23.38 -23.84 4.66
N ALA A 15 22.42 -23.35 5.46
CA ALA A 15 22.63 -22.26 6.39
C ALA A 15 23.76 -22.54 7.40
N ARG A 16 24.50 -21.52 7.77
CA ARG A 16 25.38 -21.58 8.94
C ARG A 16 24.50 -21.56 10.20
N PRO A 17 24.91 -22.21 11.31
CA PRO A 17 24.19 -22.08 12.57
C PRO A 17 24.05 -20.60 12.98
N PRO A 18 22.92 -20.22 13.59
CA PRO A 18 22.78 -18.87 14.13
C PRO A 18 23.76 -18.67 15.28
N LYS A 19 24.20 -17.42 15.54
CA LYS A 19 25.02 -17.11 16.72
C LYS A 19 24.24 -17.34 18.02
N GLU A 20 22.94 -17.00 17.97
CA GLU A 20 21.97 -17.23 19.04
C GLU A 20 20.63 -17.61 18.41
N TRP A 21 19.92 -18.57 19.04
CA TRP A 21 18.59 -18.95 18.61
C TRP A 21 17.58 -17.84 18.93
N PRO A 22 16.72 -17.49 17.97
CA PRO A 22 15.78 -16.39 18.17
C PRO A 22 14.64 -16.78 19.13
N GLU A 23 14.14 -15.78 19.85
CA GLU A 23 12.94 -15.90 20.67
C GLU A 23 11.70 -16.12 19.80
N GLN A 24 10.77 -16.97 20.27
CA GLN A 24 9.47 -17.15 19.63
C GLN A 24 8.50 -16.02 20.02
N THR A 25 7.74 -15.54 19.03
CA THR A 25 6.79 -14.45 19.16
C THR A 25 5.40 -14.83 18.67
N ARG A 26 4.41 -13.97 18.92
CA ARG A 26 3.06 -14.08 18.36
C ARG A 26 2.89 -13.01 17.29
N PRO A 27 2.91 -13.39 16.01
CA PRO A 27 2.87 -12.41 14.93
C PRO A 27 1.48 -11.75 14.80
N GLN A 28 1.48 -10.45 14.49
CA GLN A 28 0.28 -9.68 14.22
C GLN A 28 0.16 -9.32 12.74
N TYR A 29 1.29 -9.27 12.04
CA TYR A 29 1.40 -8.80 10.66
C TYR A 29 2.14 -9.82 9.80
N ILE A 30 2.13 -9.61 8.49
CA ILE A 30 3.11 -10.12 7.54
C ILE A 30 3.75 -8.89 6.92
N VAL A 31 5.09 -8.79 6.96
CA VAL A 31 5.80 -7.62 6.46
C VAL A 31 6.49 -7.95 5.15
N VAL A 32 6.07 -7.26 4.10
CA VAL A 32 6.59 -7.45 2.73
C VAL A 32 7.74 -6.48 2.49
N HIS A 33 8.87 -7.03 2.03
CA HIS A 33 10.09 -6.31 1.70
C HIS A 33 10.53 -6.58 0.27
N HIS A 34 11.56 -5.86 -0.18
CA HIS A 34 12.37 -6.20 -1.32
C HIS A 34 13.86 -6.20 -0.94
N THR A 35 14.64 -7.05 -1.60
CA THR A 35 16.08 -7.15 -1.34
C THR A 35 16.88 -5.95 -1.87
N ALA A 36 16.27 -5.09 -2.68
CA ALA A 36 16.92 -3.99 -3.41
C ALA A 36 18.10 -4.46 -4.29
N THR A 37 18.00 -5.68 -4.83
CA THR A 37 18.97 -6.27 -5.75
C THR A 37 18.58 -6.05 -7.22
N PRO A 38 19.47 -6.32 -8.20
CA PRO A 38 19.11 -6.25 -9.61
C PRO A 38 17.90 -7.13 -9.96
N ASN A 39 17.11 -6.66 -10.92
CA ASN A 39 15.99 -7.40 -11.49
C ASN A 39 16.44 -8.25 -12.69
N PRO A 40 15.66 -9.28 -13.11
CA PRO A 40 15.90 -10.02 -14.34
C PRO A 40 16.15 -9.10 -15.55
N PRO A 41 17.08 -9.45 -16.45
CA PRO A 41 17.81 -10.71 -16.51
C PRO A 41 19.08 -10.78 -15.65
N ASN A 42 19.33 -9.79 -14.79
CA ASN A 42 20.56 -9.67 -13.98
C ASN A 42 20.31 -10.00 -12.50
N ASP A 43 19.20 -10.66 -12.18
CA ASP A 43 18.85 -11.09 -10.84
C ASP A 43 19.85 -12.11 -10.27
N LEU A 44 20.09 -12.07 -8.97
CA LEU A 44 21.18 -12.83 -8.34
C LEU A 44 20.90 -14.34 -8.32
N SER A 45 19.65 -14.76 -8.24
CA SER A 45 19.27 -16.18 -8.27
C SER A 45 19.19 -16.76 -9.69
N GLN A 46 19.21 -15.92 -10.72
CA GLN A 46 19.01 -16.32 -12.11
C GLN A 46 17.75 -17.19 -12.31
N GLY A 47 16.74 -16.97 -11.48
CA GLY A 47 15.49 -17.74 -11.49
C GLY A 47 15.64 -19.23 -11.22
N THR A 48 16.79 -19.70 -10.71
CA THR A 48 17.10 -21.12 -10.51
C THR A 48 17.17 -21.53 -9.04
N LEU A 49 16.91 -22.80 -8.74
CA LEU A 49 17.01 -23.30 -7.37
C LEU A 49 18.45 -23.22 -6.80
N PRO A 50 19.50 -23.59 -7.53
CA PRO A 50 20.87 -23.38 -7.04
C PRO A 50 21.18 -21.91 -6.77
N GLY A 51 20.76 -21.01 -7.66
CA GLY A 51 20.91 -19.57 -7.49
C GLY A 51 20.17 -19.04 -6.29
N ALA A 52 18.92 -19.48 -6.07
CA ALA A 52 18.13 -19.12 -4.89
C ALA A 52 18.83 -19.51 -3.58
N LYS A 53 19.38 -20.74 -3.50
CA LYS A 53 20.19 -21.20 -2.36
C LYS A 53 21.46 -20.38 -2.15
N ASN A 54 22.15 -20.02 -3.23
CA ASN A 54 23.33 -19.17 -3.16
C ASN A 54 22.99 -17.74 -2.70
N LEU A 55 21.89 -17.19 -3.16
CA LEU A 55 21.39 -15.88 -2.69
C LEU A 55 21.11 -15.91 -1.19
N ALA A 56 20.40 -16.93 -0.69
CA ALA A 56 20.12 -17.08 0.75
C ALA A 56 21.43 -17.13 1.58
N LYS A 57 22.46 -17.88 1.13
CA LYS A 57 23.78 -17.93 1.77
C LYS A 57 24.49 -16.58 1.76
N SER A 58 24.41 -15.86 0.65
CA SER A 58 25.03 -14.53 0.51
C SER A 58 24.38 -13.52 1.45
N ILE A 59 23.05 -13.51 1.53
CA ILE A 59 22.30 -12.65 2.45
C ILE A 59 22.63 -12.99 3.91
N GLN A 60 22.59 -14.27 4.29
CA GLN A 60 22.96 -14.66 5.66
C GLN A 60 24.39 -14.22 5.99
N THR A 61 25.31 -14.41 5.05
CA THR A 61 26.71 -14.03 5.24
C THR A 61 26.85 -12.50 5.43
N ALA A 62 26.20 -11.70 4.60
CA ALA A 62 26.20 -10.26 4.72
C ALA A 62 25.61 -9.79 6.06
N HIS A 63 24.50 -10.38 6.49
CA HIS A 63 23.85 -10.04 7.75
C HIS A 63 24.70 -10.41 8.97
N MET A 64 25.28 -11.62 8.97
CA MET A 64 26.05 -12.11 10.13
C MET A 64 27.45 -11.49 10.20
N ASN A 65 28.11 -11.26 9.07
CA ASN A 65 29.48 -10.73 9.03
C ASN A 65 29.51 -9.21 8.89
N GLY A 66 28.64 -8.63 8.04
CA GLY A 66 28.61 -7.19 7.77
C GLY A 66 27.90 -6.39 8.87
N PHE A 67 26.72 -6.85 9.28
CA PHE A 67 25.92 -6.16 10.31
C PHE A 67 26.07 -6.75 11.71
N GLY A 68 26.79 -7.86 11.87
CA GLY A 68 27.01 -8.51 13.16
C GLY A 68 25.78 -9.25 13.71
N TRP A 69 24.71 -9.41 12.92
CA TRP A 69 23.47 -10.04 13.35
C TRP A 69 23.64 -11.53 13.68
N ASN A 70 22.69 -12.07 14.43
CA ASN A 70 22.74 -13.47 14.87
C ASN A 70 22.47 -14.45 13.74
N ASP A 71 21.71 -14.05 12.69
CA ASP A 71 21.30 -14.84 11.54
C ASP A 71 20.80 -13.93 10.41
N SER A 72 20.14 -14.47 9.40
CA SER A 72 19.39 -13.68 8.39
C SER A 72 18.43 -12.69 9.08
N GLY A 73 18.33 -11.48 8.57
CA GLY A 73 17.46 -10.44 9.13
C GLY A 73 15.97 -10.70 8.93
N HIS A 74 15.61 -11.40 7.85
CA HIS A 74 14.24 -11.73 7.45
C HIS A 74 13.89 -13.17 7.78
N ASN A 75 12.59 -13.47 7.86
CA ASN A 75 12.12 -14.83 8.14
C ASN A 75 12.05 -15.69 6.88
N PHE A 76 11.69 -15.12 5.75
CA PHE A 76 11.55 -15.82 4.47
C PHE A 76 12.13 -15.00 3.31
N LEU A 77 12.64 -15.71 2.31
CA LEU A 77 13.11 -15.18 1.04
C LEU A 77 12.26 -15.77 -0.09
N ASN A 78 11.78 -14.90 -0.99
CA ASN A 78 11.05 -15.26 -2.19
C ASN A 78 11.84 -14.81 -3.42
N THR A 79 12.33 -15.74 -4.22
CA THR A 79 13.22 -15.45 -5.34
C THR A 79 12.49 -15.32 -6.67
N THR A 80 13.15 -14.77 -7.68
CA THR A 80 12.57 -14.53 -9.02
C THR A 80 12.10 -15.79 -9.71
N GLY A 81 12.66 -16.96 -9.38
CA GLY A 81 12.17 -18.27 -9.85
C GLY A 81 10.93 -18.78 -9.13
N GLY A 82 10.46 -18.08 -8.11
CA GLY A 82 9.33 -18.52 -7.28
C GLY A 82 9.74 -19.51 -6.18
N PHE A 83 11.02 -19.65 -5.90
CA PHE A 83 11.49 -20.49 -4.78
C PHE A 83 11.38 -19.72 -3.47
N LEU A 84 10.73 -20.35 -2.49
CA LEU A 84 10.62 -19.85 -1.12
C LEU A 84 11.68 -20.53 -0.25
N LEU A 85 12.43 -19.73 0.49
CA LEU A 85 13.44 -20.21 1.40
C LEU A 85 13.21 -19.67 2.80
N GLU A 86 13.43 -20.52 3.82
CA GLU A 86 13.56 -20.05 5.19
C GLU A 86 14.81 -19.17 5.31
N GLY A 87 14.66 -17.97 5.85
CA GLY A 87 15.77 -17.06 6.12
C GLY A 87 16.32 -17.29 7.52
N ARG A 88 15.73 -16.59 8.52
CA ARG A 88 16.09 -16.78 9.93
C ARG A 88 15.66 -18.17 10.40
N GLN A 89 16.61 -18.95 10.93
CA GLN A 89 16.40 -20.33 11.31
C GLN A 89 15.35 -20.46 12.42
N GLY A 90 14.52 -21.49 12.33
CA GLY A 90 13.39 -21.73 13.20
C GLY A 90 12.10 -21.01 12.79
N SER A 91 12.14 -20.15 11.75
CA SER A 91 10.95 -19.45 11.26
C SER A 91 9.92 -20.41 10.68
N LEU A 92 10.34 -21.37 9.88
CA LEU A 92 9.44 -22.33 9.23
C LEU A 92 8.69 -23.18 10.25
N ASP A 93 9.38 -23.69 11.26
CA ASP A 93 8.78 -24.52 12.30
C ASP A 93 7.88 -23.70 13.23
N ALA A 94 8.28 -22.47 13.56
CA ALA A 94 7.46 -21.56 14.37
C ALA A 94 6.14 -21.22 13.65
N ILE A 95 6.18 -20.86 12.37
CA ILE A 95 4.98 -20.52 11.58
C ILE A 95 4.02 -21.73 11.47
N LYS A 96 4.53 -22.93 11.27
CA LYS A 96 3.71 -24.15 11.27
C LYS A 96 2.95 -24.35 12.59
N GLN A 97 3.49 -23.85 13.70
CA GLN A 97 2.90 -23.89 15.04
C GLN A 97 2.06 -22.64 15.37
N GLY A 98 1.83 -21.75 14.41
CA GLY A 98 1.08 -20.49 14.60
C GLY A 98 1.87 -19.41 15.36
N ARG A 99 3.19 -19.49 15.35
CA ARG A 99 4.11 -18.54 15.97
C ARG A 99 5.06 -17.94 14.93
N CYS A 100 5.90 -17.01 15.37
CA CYS A 100 7.02 -16.49 14.59
C CYS A 100 8.29 -16.56 15.45
N VAL A 101 9.46 -16.40 14.85
CA VAL A 101 10.69 -16.12 15.56
C VAL A 101 11.04 -14.65 15.36
N ARG A 102 11.48 -13.97 16.43
CA ARG A 102 11.92 -12.56 16.36
C ARG A 102 13.05 -12.41 15.35
N SER A 103 12.92 -11.45 14.49
CA SER A 103 13.83 -11.16 13.38
C SER A 103 14.40 -9.73 13.48
N ALA A 104 15.02 -9.21 12.41
CA ALA A 104 15.68 -7.91 12.41
C ALA A 104 15.46 -7.19 11.06
N HIS A 105 14.23 -7.20 10.54
CA HIS A 105 13.92 -6.68 9.20
C HIS A 105 13.14 -5.36 9.19
N ALA A 106 12.40 -5.04 10.27
CA ALA A 106 11.39 -3.97 10.22
C ALA A 106 11.70 -2.75 11.08
N GLY A 107 12.85 -2.72 11.78
CA GLY A 107 13.27 -1.59 12.60
C GLY A 107 12.41 -1.30 13.84
N THR A 108 11.29 -1.99 14.03
CA THR A 108 10.39 -1.86 15.18
C THR A 108 10.17 -3.20 15.87
N THR A 109 9.83 -3.17 17.15
CA THR A 109 9.54 -4.40 17.92
C THR A 109 8.41 -5.18 17.29
N THR A 110 7.27 -4.55 17.04
CA THR A 110 6.08 -5.21 16.49
C THR A 110 6.31 -5.78 15.09
N GLY A 111 7.05 -5.05 14.23
CA GLY A 111 7.44 -5.54 12.91
C GLY A 111 8.38 -6.74 13.01
N ASN A 112 9.40 -6.68 13.88
CA ASN A 112 10.38 -7.76 14.06
C ASN A 112 9.81 -9.00 14.77
N GLU A 113 8.69 -8.89 15.48
CA GLU A 113 7.93 -10.00 16.06
C GLU A 113 7.01 -10.70 15.07
N SER A 114 6.88 -10.15 13.86
CA SER A 114 6.07 -10.63 12.76
C SER A 114 6.94 -11.13 11.61
N PRO A 115 6.48 -12.10 10.78
CA PRO A 115 7.31 -12.63 9.70
C PRO A 115 7.56 -11.58 8.62
N GLY A 116 8.84 -11.38 8.29
CA GLY A 116 9.30 -10.59 7.16
C GLY A 116 9.61 -11.46 5.95
N ILE A 117 9.08 -11.07 4.80
CA ILE A 117 9.30 -11.74 3.51
C ILE A 117 10.10 -10.80 2.61
N GLU A 118 11.36 -11.14 2.37
CA GLU A 118 12.19 -10.48 1.36
C GLU A 118 11.85 -11.02 -0.02
N ASN A 119 11.57 -10.14 -0.96
CA ASN A 119 11.34 -10.48 -2.35
C ASN A 119 12.58 -10.04 -3.15
N GLU A 120 13.21 -10.97 -3.86
CA GLU A 120 14.37 -10.69 -4.69
C GLU A 120 14.04 -9.68 -5.78
N GLY A 121 14.84 -8.60 -5.85
CA GLY A 121 14.70 -7.54 -6.84
C GLY A 121 14.48 -6.16 -6.23
N THR A 122 14.24 -5.17 -7.09
CA THR A 122 13.93 -3.77 -6.76
C THR A 122 12.62 -3.37 -7.43
N PHE A 123 11.56 -3.18 -6.64
CA PHE A 123 10.19 -3.01 -7.16
C PHE A 123 9.70 -1.56 -7.10
N ASN A 124 10.52 -0.60 -7.49
CA ASN A 124 10.06 0.79 -7.62
C ASN A 124 9.14 0.94 -8.84
N THR A 125 9.60 0.48 -10.01
CA THR A 125 8.86 0.48 -11.27
C THR A 125 8.77 -0.93 -11.89
N TYR A 126 9.70 -1.81 -11.54
CA TYR A 126 9.71 -3.19 -12.03
C TYR A 126 8.54 -3.99 -11.46
N GLN A 127 7.90 -4.77 -12.31
CA GLN A 127 6.78 -5.63 -11.95
C GLN A 127 7.25 -7.05 -11.66
N MET A 128 6.84 -7.58 -10.52
CA MET A 128 7.14 -8.96 -10.13
C MET A 128 6.58 -9.95 -11.16
N ASN A 129 7.38 -10.93 -11.56
CA ASN A 129 6.90 -11.96 -12.47
C ASN A 129 5.89 -12.91 -11.80
N ALA A 130 5.16 -13.68 -12.63
CA ALA A 130 4.07 -14.52 -12.15
C ALA A 130 4.52 -15.63 -11.17
N ASN A 131 5.70 -16.22 -11.36
CA ASN A 131 6.20 -17.29 -10.47
C ASN A 131 6.47 -16.72 -9.07
N GLN A 132 7.16 -15.59 -9.00
CA GLN A 132 7.47 -14.92 -7.75
C GLN A 132 6.22 -14.36 -7.07
N TRP A 133 5.26 -13.83 -7.82
CA TRP A 133 3.97 -13.38 -7.29
C TRP A 133 3.18 -14.54 -6.68
N ASN A 134 3.04 -15.64 -7.42
CA ASN A 134 2.28 -16.80 -6.95
C ASN A 134 2.89 -17.41 -5.67
N SER A 135 4.20 -17.51 -5.60
CA SER A 135 4.87 -18.02 -4.39
C SER A 135 4.73 -17.07 -3.21
N LEU A 136 4.75 -15.73 -3.42
CA LEU A 136 4.44 -14.76 -2.38
C LEU A 136 3.03 -14.96 -1.83
N VAL A 137 2.04 -15.12 -2.73
CA VAL A 137 0.65 -15.38 -2.32
C VAL A 137 0.54 -16.69 -1.56
N ASP A 138 1.17 -17.79 -2.03
CA ASP A 138 1.15 -19.10 -1.35
C ASP A 138 1.75 -19.04 0.06
N LEU A 139 2.84 -18.30 0.23
CA LEU A 139 3.45 -18.11 1.53
C LEU A 139 2.55 -17.29 2.46
N CYS A 140 2.00 -16.18 1.98
CA CYS A 140 1.07 -15.35 2.75
C CYS A 140 -0.18 -16.13 3.17
N VAL A 141 -0.77 -16.95 2.28
CA VAL A 141 -1.90 -17.86 2.59
C VAL A 141 -1.54 -18.79 3.74
N SER A 142 -0.37 -19.44 3.65
CA SER A 142 0.10 -20.39 4.65
C SER A 142 0.34 -19.72 6.00
N ILE A 143 0.94 -18.53 6.02
CA ILE A 143 1.17 -17.77 7.25
C ILE A 143 -0.17 -17.28 7.84
N CYS A 144 -1.04 -16.65 7.04
CA CYS A 144 -2.35 -16.20 7.50
C CYS A 144 -3.16 -17.35 8.11
N SER A 145 -3.16 -18.51 7.46
CA SER A 145 -3.89 -19.68 7.92
C SER A 145 -3.33 -20.22 9.24
N SER A 146 -2.01 -20.40 9.34
CA SER A 146 -1.34 -20.98 10.52
C SER A 146 -1.37 -20.05 11.72
N CYS A 147 -1.07 -18.76 11.52
CA CYS A 147 -0.95 -17.77 12.58
C CYS A 147 -2.25 -17.02 12.89
N LYS A 148 -3.34 -17.27 12.14
CA LYS A 148 -4.63 -16.57 12.26
C LYS A 148 -4.51 -15.07 12.02
N ILE A 149 -3.65 -14.67 11.11
CA ILE A 149 -3.48 -13.28 10.70
C ILE A 149 -4.53 -12.97 9.62
N ASP A 150 -5.29 -11.88 9.81
CA ASP A 150 -6.18 -11.37 8.76
C ASP A 150 -5.35 -10.85 7.60
N PRO A 151 -5.69 -11.15 6.34
CA PRO A 151 -4.98 -10.59 5.17
C PRO A 151 -4.85 -9.07 5.16
N ASP A 152 -5.72 -8.32 5.81
CA ASP A 152 -5.59 -6.86 5.98
C ASP A 152 -4.34 -6.45 6.76
N ASN A 153 -3.75 -7.39 7.50
CA ASN A 153 -2.49 -7.23 8.23
C ASN A 153 -1.25 -7.61 7.43
N ILE A 154 -1.37 -7.85 6.12
CA ILE A 154 -0.22 -7.87 5.21
C ILE A 154 0.18 -6.42 4.94
N LYS A 155 1.37 -6.03 5.40
CA LYS A 155 1.89 -4.66 5.39
C LYS A 155 3.18 -4.58 4.59
N GLY A 156 3.53 -3.39 4.13
CA GLY A 156 4.87 -3.11 3.59
C GLY A 156 5.82 -2.64 4.68
N HIS A 157 7.12 -2.74 4.46
CA HIS A 157 8.12 -2.25 5.41
C HIS A 157 7.91 -0.76 5.76
N ARG A 158 7.51 0.06 4.80
CA ARG A 158 7.24 1.49 5.01
C ARG A 158 6.04 1.80 5.92
N ASP A 159 5.24 0.82 6.27
CA ASP A 159 4.17 0.98 7.26
C ASP A 159 4.71 0.97 8.70
N PHE A 160 5.99 0.61 8.92
CA PHE A 160 6.64 0.52 10.23
C PHE A 160 7.71 1.58 10.45
N ILE A 161 8.48 1.91 9.42
CA ILE A 161 9.53 2.94 9.45
C ILE A 161 9.57 3.70 8.14
N GLU A 162 10.16 4.89 8.13
CA GLU A 162 10.40 5.66 6.91
C GLU A 162 11.45 4.96 6.04
N THR A 163 11.01 4.41 4.90
CA THR A 163 11.86 3.70 3.94
C THR A 163 11.17 3.61 2.57
N GLN A 164 11.93 3.40 1.51
CA GLN A 164 11.38 3.11 0.19
C GLN A 164 11.00 1.64 -0.02
N CYS A 165 11.44 0.75 0.87
CA CYS A 165 11.07 -0.67 0.83
C CYS A 165 9.55 -0.82 1.09
N PRO A 166 8.83 -1.66 0.35
CA PRO A 166 9.27 -2.69 -0.62
C PRO A 166 9.36 -2.19 -2.08
N GLY A 167 9.43 -0.89 -2.32
CA GLY A 167 9.36 -0.25 -3.62
C GLY A 167 7.93 0.17 -3.97
N ASP A 168 7.77 1.23 -4.78
CA ASP A 168 6.47 1.86 -5.00
C ASP A 168 5.50 0.93 -5.72
N TRP A 169 5.98 0.20 -6.73
CA TRP A 169 5.14 -0.76 -7.43
C TRP A 169 4.64 -1.86 -6.50
N LEU A 170 5.53 -2.56 -5.76
CA LEU A 170 5.11 -3.66 -4.90
C LEU A 170 4.21 -3.17 -3.75
N TYR A 171 4.48 -1.99 -3.21
CA TYR A 171 3.62 -1.39 -2.21
C TYR A 171 2.22 -1.11 -2.74
N SER A 172 2.12 -0.59 -3.98
CA SER A 172 0.83 -0.37 -4.66
C SER A 172 0.05 -1.66 -4.92
N GLN A 173 0.75 -2.82 -4.97
CA GLN A 173 0.14 -4.15 -5.17
C GLN A 173 -0.33 -4.81 -3.86
N LEU A 174 -0.08 -4.26 -2.68
CA LEU A 174 -0.54 -4.87 -1.43
C LEU A 174 -2.06 -5.10 -1.35
N PRO A 175 -2.93 -4.20 -1.85
CA PRO A 175 -4.37 -4.49 -1.92
C PRO A 175 -4.68 -5.74 -2.76
N ARG A 176 -4.03 -5.89 -3.91
CA ARG A 176 -4.12 -7.09 -4.75
C ARG A 176 -3.62 -8.34 -4.03
N LEU A 177 -2.46 -8.26 -3.37
CA LEU A 177 -1.91 -9.38 -2.60
C LEU A 177 -2.89 -9.83 -1.52
N ARG A 178 -3.49 -8.91 -0.77
CA ARG A 178 -4.51 -9.21 0.24
C ARG A 178 -5.74 -9.89 -0.37
N SER A 179 -6.18 -9.41 -1.53
CA SER A 179 -7.28 -9.99 -2.28
C SER A 179 -6.97 -11.41 -2.73
N ASP A 180 -5.82 -11.64 -3.35
CA ASP A 180 -5.39 -12.96 -3.82
C ASP A 180 -5.28 -13.96 -2.66
N VAL A 181 -4.76 -13.51 -1.51
CA VAL A 181 -4.67 -14.34 -0.29
C VAL A 181 -6.05 -14.68 0.25
N ARG A 182 -6.99 -13.71 0.35
CA ARG A 182 -8.38 -14.00 0.76
C ARG A 182 -9.06 -15.00 -0.13
N ASN A 183 -8.88 -14.85 -1.44
CA ASN A 183 -9.47 -15.74 -2.43
C ASN A 183 -9.03 -17.18 -2.26
N ARG A 184 -7.77 -17.40 -1.90
CA ARG A 184 -7.25 -18.76 -1.64
C ARG A 184 -7.63 -19.29 -0.28
N LEU A 185 -7.80 -18.43 0.74
CA LEU A 185 -8.27 -18.83 2.07
C LEU A 185 -9.75 -19.17 2.11
N ASP A 186 -10.58 -18.42 1.38
CA ASP A 186 -12.04 -18.61 1.27
C ASP A 186 -12.45 -18.47 -0.21
N PRO A 187 -12.21 -19.51 -1.01
CA PRO A 187 -12.60 -19.49 -2.42
C PRO A 187 -14.10 -19.21 -2.56
N ALA A 188 -14.45 -18.31 -3.49
CA ALA A 188 -15.85 -18.17 -3.83
C ALA A 188 -16.38 -19.50 -4.35
N PRO A 189 -17.60 -19.93 -3.95
CA PRO A 189 -18.21 -21.09 -4.54
C PRO A 189 -18.31 -20.89 -6.07
N PRO A 190 -18.17 -21.95 -6.87
CA PRO A 190 -18.35 -21.86 -8.29
C PRO A 190 -19.74 -21.27 -8.56
N THR A 191 -19.80 -20.16 -9.25
CA THR A 191 -21.04 -19.51 -9.66
C THR A 191 -21.25 -19.73 -11.15
N ASN A 192 -22.49 -19.98 -11.56
CA ASN A 192 -22.86 -19.98 -12.97
C ASN A 192 -23.02 -18.55 -13.54
N ASP A 193 -22.61 -17.55 -12.78
CA ASP A 193 -22.70 -16.16 -13.21
C ASP A 193 -21.61 -15.83 -14.21
N PRO A 194 -21.94 -15.11 -15.27
CA PRO A 194 -20.94 -14.71 -16.25
C PRO A 194 -19.98 -13.67 -15.64
N ASN A 195 -18.72 -13.71 -16.06
CA ASN A 195 -17.83 -12.59 -15.85
C ASN A 195 -18.34 -11.39 -16.65
N LEU A 196 -18.67 -10.29 -15.96
CA LEU A 196 -19.12 -9.06 -16.59
C LEU A 196 -17.99 -8.02 -16.58
N ARG A 197 -17.89 -7.27 -17.67
CA ARG A 197 -16.95 -6.17 -17.85
C ARG A 197 -17.57 -5.08 -18.71
N GLU A 198 -16.92 -3.96 -18.83
CA GLU A 198 -17.38 -2.87 -19.69
C GLU A 198 -17.72 -3.38 -21.10
N GLY A 199 -18.85 -2.93 -21.63
CA GLY A 199 -19.45 -3.39 -22.90
C GLY A 199 -20.41 -4.57 -22.74
N ALA A 200 -20.48 -5.26 -21.61
CA ALA A 200 -21.48 -6.30 -21.37
C ALA A 200 -22.90 -5.71 -21.31
N THR A 201 -23.91 -6.49 -21.73
CA THR A 201 -25.32 -6.08 -21.72
C THR A 201 -26.23 -7.19 -21.22
N GLY A 202 -27.45 -6.81 -20.79
CA GLY A 202 -28.51 -7.76 -20.47
C GLY A 202 -28.91 -7.82 -18.99
N ALA A 203 -29.73 -8.82 -18.65
CA ALA A 203 -30.36 -8.94 -17.34
C ALA A 203 -29.33 -9.04 -16.17
N LYS A 204 -28.21 -9.71 -16.39
CA LYS A 204 -27.14 -9.84 -15.39
C LYS A 204 -26.42 -8.52 -15.13
N VAL A 205 -26.29 -7.65 -16.11
CA VAL A 205 -25.77 -6.29 -15.91
C VAL A 205 -26.77 -5.46 -15.10
N LYS A 206 -28.06 -5.58 -15.39
CA LYS A 206 -29.10 -4.90 -14.61
C LYS A 206 -29.14 -5.38 -13.15
N GLU A 207 -29.00 -6.69 -12.90
CA GLU A 207 -28.84 -7.26 -11.56
C GLU A 207 -27.59 -6.66 -10.87
N LEU A 208 -26.46 -6.59 -11.55
CA LEU A 208 -25.23 -5.97 -11.05
C LEU A 208 -25.48 -4.51 -10.63
N GLN A 209 -26.09 -3.72 -11.49
CA GLN A 209 -26.38 -2.30 -11.22
C GLN A 209 -27.27 -2.15 -9.98
N GLN A 210 -28.29 -2.99 -9.81
CA GLN A 210 -29.14 -2.99 -8.62
C GLN A 210 -28.37 -3.35 -7.37
N LEU A 211 -27.53 -4.38 -7.40
CA LEU A 211 -26.70 -4.81 -6.28
C LEU A 211 -25.66 -3.74 -5.89
N LEU A 212 -25.00 -3.13 -6.87
CA LEU A 212 -24.06 -2.02 -6.60
C LEU A 212 -24.77 -0.86 -5.89
N LYS A 213 -25.95 -0.46 -6.37
CA LYS A 213 -26.74 0.60 -5.72
C LYS A 213 -27.16 0.23 -4.30
N ALA A 214 -27.61 -1.02 -4.09
CA ALA A 214 -27.95 -1.53 -2.76
C ALA A 214 -26.76 -1.55 -1.79
N LYS A 215 -25.54 -1.65 -2.32
CA LYS A 215 -24.28 -1.57 -1.55
C LYS A 215 -23.74 -0.14 -1.39
N GLY A 216 -24.45 0.88 -1.90
CA GLY A 216 -24.06 2.29 -1.79
C GLY A 216 -23.17 2.80 -2.92
N PHE A 217 -22.96 2.00 -3.96
CA PHE A 217 -22.17 2.40 -5.13
C PHE A 217 -23.09 2.79 -6.28
N ASN A 218 -22.90 3.98 -6.86
CA ASN A 218 -23.78 4.51 -7.91
C ASN A 218 -23.37 4.01 -9.31
N PRO A 219 -24.07 3.02 -9.92
CA PRO A 219 -23.72 2.46 -11.23
C PRO A 219 -24.28 3.26 -12.42
N GLY A 220 -24.97 4.38 -12.18
CA GLY A 220 -25.78 5.05 -13.18
C GLY A 220 -27.18 4.43 -13.29
N PRO A 221 -27.85 4.58 -14.48
CA PRO A 221 -29.18 3.99 -14.72
C PRO A 221 -29.12 2.45 -14.69
N PHE A 222 -30.26 1.84 -14.33
CA PHE A 222 -30.41 0.38 -14.34
C PHE A 222 -30.88 -0.10 -15.74
N ASP A 223 -30.10 0.23 -16.75
CA ASP A 223 -30.41 0.02 -18.18
C ASP A 223 -29.95 -1.35 -18.69
N GLY A 224 -29.18 -2.08 -17.89
CA GLY A 224 -28.58 -3.34 -18.29
C GLY A 224 -27.41 -3.19 -19.25
N ILE A 225 -26.78 -2.00 -19.30
CA ILE A 225 -25.59 -1.71 -20.08
C ILE A 225 -24.41 -1.46 -19.13
N PHE A 226 -23.37 -2.26 -19.22
CA PHE A 226 -22.15 -2.06 -18.44
C PHE A 226 -21.31 -0.94 -19.09
N GLY A 227 -21.70 0.29 -18.84
CA GLY A 227 -21.01 1.47 -19.34
C GLY A 227 -20.00 2.03 -18.32
N PRO A 228 -19.41 3.21 -18.61
CA PRO A 228 -18.38 3.83 -17.78
C PRO A 228 -18.83 4.08 -16.31
N SER A 229 -20.11 4.43 -16.08
CA SER A 229 -20.63 4.63 -14.73
C SER A 229 -20.70 3.32 -13.94
N THR A 230 -21.13 2.22 -14.59
CA THR A 230 -21.15 0.89 -13.99
C THR A 230 -19.71 0.42 -13.71
N LEU A 231 -18.77 0.66 -14.63
CA LEU A 231 -17.34 0.34 -14.45
C LEU A 231 -16.77 1.05 -13.21
N LYS A 232 -17.00 2.36 -13.10
CA LYS A 232 -16.57 3.14 -11.92
C LYS A 232 -17.12 2.57 -10.62
N ALA A 233 -18.41 2.23 -10.59
CA ALA A 233 -19.07 1.65 -9.42
C ALA A 233 -18.47 0.29 -9.05
N VAL A 234 -18.18 -0.57 -10.04
CA VAL A 234 -17.52 -1.88 -9.82
C VAL A 234 -16.12 -1.69 -9.25
N ILE A 235 -15.30 -0.84 -9.84
CA ILE A 235 -13.94 -0.55 -9.37
C ILE A 235 -13.98 -0.01 -7.93
N SER A 236 -14.90 0.91 -7.63
CA SER A 236 -15.06 1.46 -6.28
C SER A 236 -15.52 0.40 -5.29
N PHE A 237 -16.46 -0.47 -5.66
CA PHE A 237 -16.91 -1.60 -4.85
C PHE A 237 -15.78 -2.60 -4.57
N GLN A 238 -14.99 -2.93 -5.60
CA GLN A 238 -13.84 -3.83 -5.47
C GLN A 238 -12.80 -3.26 -4.51
N ARG A 239 -12.42 -1.99 -4.66
CA ARG A 239 -11.51 -1.31 -3.73
C ARG A 239 -12.00 -1.32 -2.30
N PHE A 240 -13.28 -0.95 -2.10
CA PHE A 240 -13.88 -0.91 -0.77
C PHE A 240 -13.88 -2.27 -0.07
N ASN A 241 -14.02 -3.35 -0.85
CA ASN A 241 -14.04 -4.71 -0.33
C ASN A 241 -12.66 -5.39 -0.38
N GLY A 242 -11.58 -4.67 -0.71
CA GLY A 242 -10.22 -5.21 -0.77
C GLY A 242 -10.00 -6.22 -1.89
N LEU A 243 -10.80 -6.14 -2.97
CA LEU A 243 -10.58 -6.88 -4.21
C LEU A 243 -9.61 -6.12 -5.12
N ASP A 244 -9.03 -6.84 -6.09
CA ASP A 244 -8.33 -6.19 -7.20
C ASP A 244 -9.32 -5.31 -7.98
N PRO A 245 -9.08 -4.00 -8.09
CA PRO A 245 -10.02 -3.08 -8.76
C PRO A 245 -9.88 -3.12 -10.29
N ASP A 246 -9.98 -4.31 -10.87
CA ASP A 246 -9.82 -4.59 -12.30
C ASP A 246 -11.05 -4.24 -13.14
N GLY A 247 -12.16 -3.90 -12.50
CA GLY A 247 -13.44 -3.61 -13.17
C GLY A 247 -14.14 -4.82 -13.72
N VAL A 248 -13.68 -6.04 -13.44
CA VAL A 248 -14.30 -7.31 -13.89
C VAL A 248 -15.12 -7.91 -12.75
N VAL A 249 -16.40 -8.13 -12.99
CA VAL A 249 -17.29 -8.78 -12.01
C VAL A 249 -17.15 -10.29 -12.14
N GLY A 250 -16.16 -10.85 -11.48
CA GLY A 250 -15.93 -12.29 -11.37
C GLY A 250 -16.63 -12.91 -10.15
N PRO A 251 -16.39 -14.22 -9.88
CA PRO A 251 -17.08 -14.96 -8.82
C PRO A 251 -17.00 -14.32 -7.43
N LEU A 252 -15.86 -13.72 -7.09
CA LEU A 252 -15.69 -13.04 -5.81
C LEU A 252 -16.46 -11.73 -5.73
N THR A 253 -16.42 -10.94 -6.78
CA THR A 253 -17.21 -9.71 -6.85
C THR A 253 -18.69 -10.04 -6.72
N TRP A 254 -19.19 -11.09 -7.40
CA TRP A 254 -20.55 -11.58 -7.24
C TRP A 254 -20.87 -12.06 -5.81
N LYS A 255 -19.96 -12.85 -5.19
CA LYS A 255 -20.10 -13.31 -3.81
C LYS A 255 -20.31 -12.12 -2.86
N LEU A 256 -19.47 -11.09 -2.95
CA LEU A 256 -19.54 -9.94 -2.06
C LEU A 256 -20.74 -9.03 -2.36
N LEU A 257 -21.13 -8.87 -3.63
CA LEU A 257 -22.32 -8.13 -4.00
C LEU A 257 -23.60 -8.76 -3.40
N ARG A 258 -23.70 -10.08 -3.39
CA ARG A 258 -24.86 -10.82 -2.87
C ARG A 258 -24.79 -11.15 -1.39
N SER A 259 -23.64 -11.03 -0.75
CA SER A 259 -23.55 -11.19 0.69
C SER A 259 -24.52 -10.21 1.35
N THR A 260 -25.42 -10.70 2.20
CA THR A 260 -26.07 -9.82 3.17
C THR A 260 -24.96 -9.07 3.91
N PRO A 261 -25.14 -7.78 4.24
CA PRO A 261 -24.24 -7.14 5.19
C PRO A 261 -24.33 -7.97 6.48
N THR A 262 -23.47 -8.94 6.66
CA THR A 262 -23.12 -9.32 8.02
C THR A 262 -22.65 -7.99 8.61
N ALA A 263 -23.34 -7.52 9.64
CA ALA A 263 -22.81 -6.43 10.43
C ALA A 263 -21.36 -6.82 10.68
N LYS A 264 -20.46 -6.25 9.89
CA LYS A 264 -19.03 -6.35 10.13
C LYS A 264 -18.97 -5.80 11.52
N ALA A 265 -18.64 -6.66 12.48
CA ALA A 265 -18.50 -6.22 13.86
C ALA A 265 -17.82 -4.88 13.73
N THR A 266 -18.49 -3.85 14.20
CA THR A 266 -17.95 -2.50 14.22
C THR A 266 -16.66 -2.61 15.01
N SER A 267 -15.60 -2.97 14.29
CA SER A 267 -14.28 -2.62 14.73
C SER A 267 -14.38 -1.10 14.82
N THR A 268 -14.52 -0.61 16.01
CA THR A 268 -14.44 0.79 16.37
C THR A 268 -13.00 1.28 16.20
N VAL A 269 -12.35 0.88 15.14
CA VAL A 269 -11.26 1.65 14.57
C VAL A 269 -11.98 2.82 13.92
N ALA A 270 -12.11 3.90 14.68
CA ALA A 270 -12.52 5.17 14.12
C ALA A 270 -11.63 5.39 12.91
N VAL A 271 -12.21 5.22 11.71
CA VAL A 271 -11.50 5.52 10.46
C VAL A 271 -11.19 7.00 10.58
N ASN A 272 -9.93 7.32 10.83
CA ASN A 272 -9.51 8.70 10.90
C ASN A 272 -9.51 9.23 9.47
N VAL A 273 -10.64 9.85 9.08
CA VAL A 273 -10.85 10.41 7.74
C VAL A 273 -9.70 11.37 7.38
N VAL A 274 -9.17 12.10 8.36
CA VAL A 274 -8.05 13.04 8.17
C VAL A 274 -6.76 12.29 7.85
N GLU A 275 -6.45 11.20 8.56
CA GLU A 275 -5.27 10.39 8.28
C GLU A 275 -5.40 9.65 6.95
N THR A 276 -6.59 9.15 6.63
CA THR A 276 -6.88 8.55 5.33
C THR A 276 -6.71 9.58 4.22
N TYR A 277 -7.22 10.81 4.40
CA TYR A 277 -7.05 11.89 3.44
C TYR A 277 -5.58 12.27 3.25
N LYS A 278 -4.82 12.43 4.33
CA LYS A 278 -3.37 12.75 4.26
C LYS A 278 -2.57 11.67 3.55
N TYR A 279 -2.89 10.40 3.80
CA TYR A 279 -2.20 9.27 3.20
C TYR A 279 -2.40 9.17 1.68
N TYR A 280 -3.62 9.47 1.21
CA TYR A 280 -3.97 9.39 -0.22
C TYR A 280 -3.92 10.73 -0.95
N ARG A 281 -3.33 11.73 -0.34
CA ARG A 281 -3.24 13.09 -0.90
C ARG A 281 -2.54 13.12 -2.26
N GLY A 282 -3.19 13.77 -3.24
CA GLY A 282 -2.65 13.92 -4.59
C GLY A 282 -2.82 12.71 -5.51
N LEU A 283 -3.55 11.68 -5.08
CA LEU A 283 -3.92 10.57 -5.95
C LEU A 283 -5.12 10.94 -6.83
N PRO A 284 -5.17 10.46 -8.10
CA PRO A 284 -6.24 10.82 -9.06
C PRO A 284 -7.68 10.54 -8.61
N HIS A 285 -7.87 9.73 -7.56
CA HIS A 285 -9.19 9.31 -7.06
C HIS A 285 -9.63 10.06 -5.79
N GLN A 286 -8.86 11.03 -5.34
CA GLN A 286 -9.15 11.75 -4.10
C GLN A 286 -10.45 12.54 -4.21
N ASP A 287 -10.64 13.23 -5.33
CA ASP A 287 -11.86 14.01 -5.60
C ASP A 287 -13.09 13.10 -5.70
N GLU A 288 -12.95 11.92 -6.29
CA GLU A 288 -14.02 10.92 -6.39
C GLU A 288 -14.40 10.36 -5.00
N ALA A 289 -13.40 10.10 -4.14
CA ALA A 289 -13.64 9.61 -2.79
C ALA A 289 -14.34 10.68 -1.91
N ILE A 290 -13.97 11.95 -2.06
CA ILE A 290 -14.61 13.08 -1.38
C ILE A 290 -16.02 13.30 -1.91
N ALA A 291 -16.23 13.25 -3.23
CA ALA A 291 -17.55 13.36 -3.84
C ALA A 291 -18.47 12.24 -3.35
N TRP A 292 -17.96 11.00 -3.30
CA TRP A 292 -18.70 9.88 -2.72
C TRP A 292 -19.05 10.11 -1.24
N LEU A 293 -18.09 10.58 -0.44
CA LEU A 293 -18.33 10.88 0.99
C LEU A 293 -19.43 11.95 1.16
N GLN A 294 -19.41 12.99 0.32
CA GLN A 294 -20.42 14.05 0.31
C GLN A 294 -21.82 13.50 0.00
N GLU A 295 -21.93 12.53 -0.89
CA GLU A 295 -23.21 11.88 -1.20
C GLU A 295 -23.75 11.00 -0.04
N GLN A 296 -22.88 10.48 0.83
CA GLN A 296 -23.26 9.62 1.97
C GLN A 296 -23.62 10.42 3.23
N VAL A 297 -23.31 11.71 3.25
CA VAL A 297 -23.49 12.57 4.43
C VAL A 297 -24.74 13.46 4.23
N SER A 298 -25.58 13.60 5.25
CA SER A 298 -26.73 14.48 5.15
C SER A 298 -26.32 15.94 4.91
N LYS A 299 -27.17 16.68 4.20
CA LYS A 299 -26.94 18.12 3.92
C LYS A 299 -26.69 18.92 5.21
N GLN A 300 -27.38 18.59 6.29
CA GLN A 300 -27.20 19.24 7.58
C GLN A 300 -25.79 19.04 8.14
N VAL A 301 -25.27 17.80 8.08
CA VAL A 301 -23.91 17.46 8.55
C VAL A 301 -22.86 18.13 7.69
N LEU A 302 -23.08 18.25 6.37
CA LEU A 302 -22.18 18.98 5.47
C LEU A 302 -22.17 20.49 5.76
N GLU A 303 -23.33 21.08 6.10
CA GLU A 303 -23.43 22.48 6.51
C GLU A 303 -22.71 22.72 7.85
N GLU A 304 -22.90 21.86 8.85
CA GLU A 304 -22.18 21.91 10.12
C GLU A 304 -20.67 21.75 9.93
N PHE A 305 -20.25 20.80 9.09
CA PHE A 305 -18.86 20.61 8.73
C PHE A 305 -18.28 21.86 8.07
N SER A 306 -19.00 22.45 7.09
CA SER A 306 -18.59 23.68 6.40
C SER A 306 -18.46 24.87 7.36
N GLN A 307 -19.35 24.98 8.35
CA GLN A 307 -19.26 26.03 9.36
C GLN A 307 -18.06 25.82 10.29
N LYS A 308 -17.83 24.59 10.77
CA LYS A 308 -16.66 24.24 11.58
C LYS A 308 -15.37 24.49 10.79
N TRP A 309 -15.38 24.13 9.51
CA TRP A 309 -14.22 24.34 8.62
C TRP A 309 -13.88 25.82 8.43
N ARG A 310 -14.87 26.67 8.23
CA ARG A 310 -14.68 28.13 8.09
C ARG A 310 -14.20 28.80 9.39
N ASN A 311 -14.55 28.20 10.54
CA ASN A 311 -14.19 28.72 11.85
C ASN A 311 -12.91 28.09 12.43
N MET A 312 -12.29 27.12 11.72
CA MET A 312 -10.98 26.57 12.11
C MET A 312 -9.87 27.57 11.79
N PRO A 313 -8.92 27.80 12.70
CA PRO A 313 -7.73 28.58 12.37
C PRO A 313 -6.96 27.87 11.26
N SER A 314 -6.69 28.60 10.19
CA SER A 314 -5.90 28.29 8.99
C SER A 314 -5.62 26.81 8.70
N GLN A 315 -6.16 26.37 7.56
CA GLN A 315 -5.97 25.06 6.89
C GLN A 315 -4.52 24.56 6.90
N PRO A 316 -4.29 23.23 7.02
CA PRO A 316 -3.00 22.69 6.64
C PRO A 316 -2.76 22.99 5.16
N PHE A 317 -1.73 23.75 4.91
CA PHE A 317 -1.38 24.29 3.62
C PHE A 317 -0.92 23.18 2.66
N LEU A 318 -1.46 23.16 1.43
CA LEU A 318 -0.93 22.36 0.34
C LEU A 318 0.44 22.88 -0.06
N PRO A 319 1.51 22.08 -0.06
CA PRO A 319 2.80 22.59 -0.51
C PRO A 319 2.67 23.13 -1.93
N LEU A 320 3.01 24.42 -2.13
CA LEU A 320 3.08 25.01 -3.45
C LEU A 320 4.49 24.82 -4.00
N GLN A 321 4.56 24.35 -5.23
CA GLN A 321 5.79 24.11 -5.94
C GLN A 321 5.66 24.52 -7.41
N GLU A 322 6.74 24.48 -8.14
CA GLU A 322 6.76 24.81 -9.56
C GLU A 322 5.68 24.01 -10.32
N GLY A 323 4.89 24.72 -11.11
CA GLY A 323 3.72 24.21 -11.81
C GLY A 323 2.39 24.39 -11.06
N ALA A 324 2.38 24.75 -9.77
CA ALA A 324 1.15 25.08 -9.06
C ALA A 324 0.53 26.36 -9.61
N VAL A 325 -0.81 26.41 -9.65
CA VAL A 325 -1.58 27.56 -10.14
C VAL A 325 -2.74 27.83 -9.18
N GLY A 326 -2.99 29.08 -8.86
CA GLY A 326 -4.14 29.42 -8.02
C GLY A 326 -3.95 30.69 -7.19
N PRO A 327 -4.99 31.07 -6.44
CA PRO A 327 -4.97 32.26 -5.59
C PRO A 327 -3.91 32.18 -4.47
N GLU A 328 -3.62 30.97 -3.96
CA GLU A 328 -2.59 30.75 -2.94
C GLU A 328 -1.19 31.02 -3.49
N VAL A 329 -0.93 30.68 -4.75
CA VAL A 329 0.33 31.02 -5.43
C VAL A 329 0.46 32.52 -5.57
N LYS A 330 -0.62 33.21 -5.97
CA LYS A 330 -0.64 34.67 -6.07
C LYS A 330 -0.37 35.35 -4.74
N GLN A 331 -0.98 34.84 -3.66
CA GLN A 331 -0.73 35.32 -2.29
C GLN A 331 0.74 35.16 -1.89
N ILE A 332 1.38 34.03 -2.20
CA ILE A 332 2.79 33.83 -1.93
C ILE A 332 3.68 34.75 -2.75
N GLN A 333 3.37 34.98 -4.02
CA GLN A 333 4.09 35.93 -4.88
C GLN A 333 4.02 37.33 -4.30
N GLU A 334 2.82 37.80 -3.94
CA GLU A 334 2.61 39.12 -3.31
C GLU A 334 3.42 39.24 -2.01
N ARG A 335 3.40 38.20 -1.17
CA ARG A 335 4.09 38.25 0.11
C ARG A 335 5.62 38.20 -0.02
N LEU A 336 6.14 37.37 -0.93
CA LEU A 336 7.57 37.33 -1.24
C LEU A 336 8.05 38.68 -1.75
N GLN A 337 7.29 39.33 -2.61
CA GLN A 337 7.63 40.68 -3.13
C GLN A 337 7.66 41.70 -1.99
N GLN A 338 6.68 41.70 -1.07
CA GLN A 338 6.66 42.58 0.11
C GLN A 338 7.88 42.37 1.02
N LEU A 339 8.36 41.12 1.09
CA LEU A 339 9.53 40.71 1.88
C LEU A 339 10.87 40.98 1.15
N GLY A 340 10.84 41.56 -0.03
CA GLY A 340 12.03 41.90 -0.81
C GLY A 340 12.58 40.78 -1.69
N PHE A 341 11.82 39.70 -1.86
CA PHE A 341 12.20 38.58 -2.74
C PHE A 341 11.38 38.69 -4.04
N ASN A 342 12.04 38.81 -5.18
CA ASN A 342 11.37 38.96 -6.47
C ASN A 342 10.83 37.61 -7.00
N PRO A 343 9.51 37.36 -6.99
CA PRO A 343 8.92 36.11 -7.49
C PRO A 343 8.68 36.10 -9.01
N GLY A 344 9.00 37.17 -9.71
CA GLY A 344 8.55 37.39 -11.07
C GLY A 344 7.14 38.01 -11.13
N PRO A 345 6.36 37.78 -12.21
CA PRO A 345 4.98 38.23 -12.31
C PRO A 345 4.11 37.72 -11.16
N ILE A 346 3.19 38.54 -10.67
CA ILE A 346 2.18 38.15 -9.67
C ILE A 346 0.94 37.66 -10.41
N ASP A 347 1.04 36.54 -11.05
CA ASP A 347 0.03 35.96 -11.95
C ASP A 347 -0.70 34.73 -11.40
N GLY A 348 -0.28 34.27 -10.22
CA GLY A 348 -0.82 33.04 -9.62
C GLY A 348 -0.29 31.76 -10.25
N VAL A 349 0.81 31.85 -11.03
CA VAL A 349 1.50 30.69 -11.60
C VAL A 349 2.86 30.52 -10.92
N PHE A 350 3.08 29.39 -10.26
CA PHE A 350 4.35 29.08 -9.59
C PHE A 350 5.40 28.68 -10.63
N GLY A 351 6.01 29.66 -11.26
CA GLY A 351 7.07 29.46 -12.24
C GLY A 351 8.47 29.45 -11.62
N ALA A 352 9.49 29.39 -12.48
CA ALA A 352 10.89 29.38 -12.07
C ALA A 352 11.29 30.62 -11.23
N GLY A 353 10.73 31.81 -11.54
CA GLY A 353 10.94 33.03 -10.75
C GLY A 353 10.41 32.91 -9.32
N THR A 354 9.21 32.39 -9.16
CA THR A 354 8.59 32.14 -7.85
C THR A 354 9.39 31.12 -7.05
N LYS A 355 9.84 30.04 -7.69
CA LYS A 355 10.72 29.03 -7.06
C LYS A 355 12.03 29.63 -6.58
N ALA A 356 12.67 30.43 -7.40
CA ALA A 356 13.93 31.09 -7.04
C ALA A 356 13.75 32.03 -5.82
N ALA A 357 12.65 32.80 -5.79
CA ALA A 357 12.31 33.65 -4.67
C ALA A 357 12.04 32.87 -3.36
N VAL A 358 11.34 31.73 -3.46
CA VAL A 358 11.11 30.82 -2.33
C VAL A 358 12.42 30.28 -1.79
N ILE A 359 13.32 29.79 -2.65
CA ILE A 359 14.66 29.29 -2.26
C ILE A 359 15.45 30.40 -1.54
N ALA A 360 15.47 31.61 -2.08
CA ALA A 360 16.15 32.75 -1.47
C ALA A 360 15.58 33.09 -0.10
N PHE A 361 14.25 33.12 0.03
CA PHE A 361 13.56 33.32 1.30
C PHE A 361 13.90 32.21 2.32
N GLN A 362 13.79 30.95 1.92
CA GLN A 362 14.10 29.80 2.78
C GLN A 362 15.54 29.90 3.34
N LYS A 363 16.52 30.21 2.48
CA LYS A 363 17.92 30.43 2.88
C LYS A 363 18.03 31.58 3.90
N SER A 364 17.34 32.69 3.67
CA SER A 364 17.40 33.86 4.57
C SER A 364 16.84 33.58 5.96
N LYS A 365 15.94 32.61 6.07
CA LYS A 365 15.28 32.22 7.33
C LYS A 365 15.84 30.93 7.92
N GLY A 366 16.91 30.36 7.37
CA GLY A 366 17.50 29.10 7.86
C GLY A 366 16.61 27.88 7.66
N LEU A 367 15.67 27.94 6.72
CA LEU A 367 14.81 26.82 6.34
C LEU A 367 15.52 25.94 5.30
N TYR A 368 15.03 24.71 5.14
CA TYR A 368 15.49 23.86 4.05
C TYR A 368 15.10 24.46 2.71
N ALA A 369 16.09 24.75 1.86
CA ALA A 369 15.91 25.56 0.66
C ALA A 369 15.63 24.71 -0.58
N ASP A 370 14.46 24.03 -0.58
CA ASP A 370 14.00 23.14 -1.65
C ASP A 370 13.16 23.83 -2.73
N GLY A 371 12.77 25.06 -2.47
CA GLY A 371 11.88 25.81 -3.37
C GLY A 371 10.42 25.39 -3.30
N ILE A 372 10.05 24.62 -2.27
CA ILE A 372 8.68 24.17 -2.00
C ILE A 372 8.14 24.96 -0.82
N VAL A 373 6.97 25.58 -0.99
CA VAL A 373 6.29 26.24 0.11
C VAL A 373 5.45 25.20 0.84
N GLY A 374 6.05 24.53 1.81
CA GLY A 374 5.35 23.66 2.78
C GLY A 374 4.91 24.45 4.02
N ASP A 375 4.32 23.75 5.01
CA ASP A 375 3.74 24.38 6.21
C ASP A 375 4.71 25.34 6.93
N LYS A 376 5.96 24.93 7.13
CA LYS A 376 6.97 25.78 7.77
C LYS A 376 7.30 27.03 6.96
N THR A 377 7.47 26.87 5.65
CA THR A 377 7.76 27.98 4.74
C THR A 377 6.57 28.94 4.66
N TRP A 378 5.36 28.41 4.53
CA TRP A 378 4.13 29.21 4.51
C TRP A 378 3.95 30.02 5.80
N MET A 379 4.06 29.39 6.96
CA MET A 379 3.97 30.07 8.26
C MET A 379 5.02 31.17 8.36
N THR A 380 6.26 30.88 8.00
CA THR A 380 7.36 31.83 8.12
C THR A 380 7.17 33.03 7.19
N ILE A 381 6.68 32.80 5.94
CA ILE A 381 6.35 33.87 5.00
C ILE A 381 5.26 34.80 5.56
N ASN A 382 4.22 34.24 6.18
CA ASN A 382 3.08 35.01 6.67
C ASN A 382 3.31 35.67 8.02
N LEU A 383 4.26 35.19 8.82
CA LEU A 383 4.64 35.76 10.12
C LEU A 383 5.82 36.76 10.03
N SER A 384 6.47 36.86 8.87
CA SER A 384 7.58 37.80 8.62
C SER A 384 7.06 39.10 8.06
#